data_4e111060db020101ad35f12545dfe60a
#
_entry.id   4e111060db020101ad35f12545dfe60a
#
_cell.length_a   1.000
_cell.length_b   1.000
_cell.length_c   1.000
_cell.angle_alpha   90.00
_cell.angle_beta   90.00
_cell.angle_gamma   90.00
#
_symmetry.space_group_name_H-M   'P 1'
#
loop_
_entity.id
_entity.type
_entity.pdbx_description
1 polymer ?
#
loop_
_entity_poly.entity_id
_entity_poly.type
_entity_poly.pdbx_seq_one_letter_code
_entity_poly.pdbx_strand_id
1 'polypeptide(L)'
;MFAQIRRDIRVVFERDPAAQSVIEVVLCYGGLHAIWLHRIAHALFVRGWVLIPRLISNFGRFLTGIEIHPGATIGEGLFIDHGTGIVIGETAEIGRNVTLYQGVTLGGTGKEKGKRHPTLGNNVVVASGAKVLGSFTVGDHAKIGAGSVVLRPVPAHATVVGIPGRIVVMKGQRVRTEAELLRARAYSMDCEESAEEIASELDVDLDHDMLPDPEAETIEQMRQEIAALKARLDVLEKHE
;
A
#
# COMPACT_ATOMS: atom_id res chain seq x y z
N MET A 1 9.35 -15.57 -19.45
CA MET A 1 10.53 -15.11 -18.68
C MET A 1 11.14 -13.83 -19.26
N PHE A 2 11.65 -13.81 -20.51
CA PHE A 2 12.27 -12.58 -21.08
C PHE A 2 11.29 -11.39 -21.18
N ALA A 3 10.04 -11.61 -21.56
CA ALA A 3 9.04 -10.56 -21.63
C ALA A 3 8.75 -9.93 -20.25
N GLN A 4 8.71 -10.74 -19.19
CA GLN A 4 8.54 -10.27 -17.80
C GLN A 4 9.74 -9.44 -17.34
N ILE A 5 10.96 -9.90 -17.58
CA ILE A 5 12.19 -9.13 -17.24
C ILE A 5 12.19 -7.76 -17.92
N ARG A 6 11.83 -7.71 -19.21
CA ARG A 6 11.71 -6.43 -19.92
C ARG A 6 10.64 -5.52 -19.32
N ARG A 7 9.50 -6.08 -18.89
CA ARG A 7 8.44 -5.33 -18.23
C ARG A 7 8.93 -4.79 -16.88
N ASP A 8 9.58 -5.62 -16.05
CA ASP A 8 10.10 -5.20 -14.76
C ASP A 8 11.07 -4.02 -14.90
N ILE A 9 11.99 -4.08 -15.86
CA ILE A 9 12.92 -2.98 -16.13
C ILE A 9 12.17 -1.72 -16.60
N ARG A 10 11.16 -1.87 -17.47
CA ARG A 10 10.38 -0.75 -17.97
C ARG A 10 9.64 -0.04 -16.84
N VAL A 11 9.04 -0.77 -15.93
CA VAL A 11 8.30 -0.22 -14.76
C VAL A 11 9.22 0.64 -13.89
N VAL A 12 10.50 0.32 -13.75
CA VAL A 12 11.46 1.18 -13.05
C VAL A 12 11.58 2.54 -13.74
N PHE A 13 11.79 2.56 -15.06
CA PHE A 13 11.89 3.81 -15.83
C PHE A 13 10.59 4.62 -15.85
N GLU A 14 9.43 3.97 -15.74
CA GLU A 14 8.12 4.62 -15.69
C GLU A 14 7.87 5.31 -14.34
N ARG A 15 8.49 4.82 -13.24
CA ARG A 15 8.16 5.25 -11.88
C ARG A 15 9.29 5.92 -11.11
N ASP A 16 10.53 5.71 -11.54
CA ASP A 16 11.68 6.33 -10.92
C ASP A 16 12.37 7.29 -11.91
N PRO A 17 12.18 8.61 -11.73
CA PRO A 17 12.83 9.62 -12.56
C PRO A 17 14.37 9.62 -12.42
N ALA A 18 14.93 9.00 -11.39
CA ALA A 18 16.37 8.88 -11.18
C ALA A 18 17.02 7.78 -12.04
N ALA A 19 16.23 6.86 -12.61
CA ALA A 19 16.75 5.77 -13.45
C ALA A 19 17.32 6.31 -14.77
N GLN A 20 18.63 6.12 -15.02
CA GLN A 20 19.32 6.70 -16.19
C GLN A 20 19.66 5.65 -17.26
N SER A 21 19.95 4.42 -16.87
CA SER A 21 20.36 3.38 -17.83
C SER A 21 19.89 1.98 -17.44
N VAL A 22 19.69 1.12 -18.45
CA VAL A 22 19.30 -0.29 -18.21
C VAL A 22 20.35 -1.04 -17.39
N ILE A 23 21.64 -0.74 -17.59
CA ILE A 23 22.73 -1.38 -16.85
C ILE A 23 22.64 -1.01 -15.37
N GLU A 24 22.43 0.26 -15.06
CA GLU A 24 22.23 0.74 -13.70
C GLU A 24 21.02 0.07 -13.04
N VAL A 25 19.87 0.06 -13.72
CA VAL A 25 18.66 -0.57 -13.22
C VAL A 25 18.88 -2.06 -12.92
N VAL A 26 19.54 -2.79 -13.80
CA VAL A 26 19.81 -4.22 -13.62
C VAL A 26 20.80 -4.47 -12.48
N LEU A 27 21.79 -3.60 -12.26
CA LEU A 27 22.84 -3.83 -11.26
C LEU A 27 22.56 -3.20 -9.89
N CYS A 28 21.80 -2.10 -9.82
CA CYS A 28 21.69 -1.30 -8.61
C CYS A 28 20.30 -1.33 -7.94
N TYR A 29 19.26 -1.82 -8.62
CA TYR A 29 17.89 -1.82 -8.06
C TYR A 29 17.61 -3.08 -7.26
N GLY A 30 17.73 -3.00 -5.95
CA GLY A 30 17.50 -4.13 -5.03
C GLY A 30 16.08 -4.70 -5.10
N GLY A 31 15.06 -3.85 -5.35
CA GLY A 31 13.69 -4.28 -5.55
C GLY A 31 13.53 -5.24 -6.74
N LEU A 32 14.22 -4.96 -7.84
CA LEU A 32 14.24 -5.82 -9.03
C LEU A 32 14.87 -7.18 -8.75
N HIS A 33 16.00 -7.18 -8.03
CA HIS A 33 16.69 -8.42 -7.62
C HIS A 33 15.80 -9.27 -6.71
N ALA A 34 15.12 -8.65 -5.73
CA ALA A 34 14.22 -9.35 -4.82
C ALA A 34 13.06 -10.02 -5.56
N ILE A 35 12.45 -9.33 -6.55
CA ILE A 35 11.36 -9.87 -7.37
C ILE A 35 11.86 -11.06 -8.21
N TRP A 36 13.03 -10.98 -8.81
CA TRP A 36 13.57 -12.08 -9.62
C TRP A 36 13.92 -13.31 -8.78
N LEU A 37 14.55 -13.12 -7.61
CA LEU A 37 14.83 -14.21 -6.67
C LEU A 37 13.54 -14.83 -6.13
N HIS A 38 12.54 -14.00 -5.83
CA HIS A 38 11.22 -14.49 -5.42
C HIS A 38 10.57 -15.36 -6.49
N ARG A 39 10.59 -14.98 -7.76
CA ARG A 39 10.00 -15.80 -8.84
C ARG A 39 10.63 -17.20 -8.93
N ILE A 40 11.95 -17.29 -8.74
CA ILE A 40 12.64 -18.58 -8.70
C ILE A 40 12.18 -19.38 -7.47
N ALA A 41 12.18 -18.76 -6.30
CA ALA A 41 11.75 -19.38 -5.06
C ALA A 41 10.29 -19.84 -5.12
N HIS A 42 9.39 -18.98 -5.61
CA HIS A 42 7.96 -19.28 -5.77
C HIS A 42 7.72 -20.47 -6.73
N ALA A 43 8.42 -20.49 -7.86
CA ALA A 43 8.31 -21.59 -8.82
C ALA A 43 8.71 -22.96 -8.23
N LEU A 44 9.63 -22.99 -7.30
CA LEU A 44 10.01 -24.22 -6.57
C LEU A 44 9.02 -24.51 -5.45
N PHE A 45 8.54 -23.48 -4.75
CA PHE A 45 7.60 -23.61 -3.64
C PHE A 45 6.27 -24.23 -4.09
N VAL A 46 5.70 -23.78 -5.21
CA VAL A 46 4.46 -24.34 -5.76
C VAL A 46 4.61 -25.78 -6.27
N ARG A 47 5.85 -26.26 -6.45
CA ARG A 47 6.16 -27.67 -6.76
C ARG A 47 6.32 -28.55 -5.49
N GLY A 48 6.04 -27.99 -4.30
CA GLY A 48 6.12 -28.69 -3.03
C GLY A 48 7.49 -28.68 -2.36
N TRP A 49 8.46 -27.94 -2.90
CA TRP A 49 9.75 -27.76 -2.22
C TRP A 49 9.59 -26.77 -1.06
N VAL A 50 10.21 -27.05 0.07
CA VAL A 50 10.10 -26.17 1.25
C VAL A 50 11.41 -25.48 1.56
N LEU A 51 12.49 -26.24 1.75
CA LEU A 51 13.76 -25.72 2.24
C LEU A 51 14.47 -24.82 1.22
N ILE A 52 14.61 -25.27 -0.01
CA ILE A 52 15.33 -24.52 -1.04
C ILE A 52 14.67 -23.15 -1.36
N PRO A 53 13.34 -23.05 -1.56
CA PRO A 53 12.69 -21.75 -1.70
C PRO A 53 12.94 -20.81 -0.52
N ARG A 54 12.92 -21.32 0.70
CA ARG A 54 13.21 -20.54 1.91
C ARG A 54 14.64 -20.04 1.96
N LEU A 55 15.61 -20.86 1.55
CA LEU A 55 17.00 -20.46 1.46
C LEU A 55 17.21 -19.37 0.41
N ILE A 56 16.57 -19.47 -0.76
CA ILE A 56 16.61 -18.42 -1.81
C ILE A 56 15.99 -17.12 -1.29
N SER A 57 14.84 -17.19 -0.61
CA SER A 57 14.20 -16.03 0.00
C SER A 57 15.10 -15.35 1.04
N ASN A 58 15.73 -16.14 1.92
CA ASN A 58 16.63 -15.61 2.93
C ASN A 58 17.91 -14.99 2.32
N PHE A 59 18.45 -15.60 1.26
CA PHE A 59 19.55 -15.02 0.50
C PHE A 59 19.13 -13.69 -0.18
N GLY A 60 17.93 -13.64 -0.75
CA GLY A 60 17.37 -12.40 -1.31
C GLY A 60 17.28 -11.29 -0.27
N ARG A 61 16.78 -11.61 0.93
CA ARG A 61 16.75 -10.67 2.06
C ARG A 61 18.14 -10.19 2.47
N PHE A 62 19.11 -11.09 2.56
CA PHE A 62 20.50 -10.73 2.87
C PHE A 62 21.08 -9.76 1.82
N LEU A 63 20.82 -10.02 0.55
CA LEU A 63 21.35 -9.22 -0.55
C LEU A 63 20.67 -7.85 -0.70
N THR A 64 19.36 -7.76 -0.48
CA THR A 64 18.54 -6.60 -0.84
C THR A 64 17.91 -5.88 0.36
N GLY A 65 17.90 -6.49 1.55
CA GLY A 65 17.14 -6.02 2.70
C GLY A 65 15.61 -6.22 2.57
N ILE A 66 15.15 -6.94 1.54
CA ILE A 66 13.74 -7.17 1.23
C ILE A 66 13.40 -8.63 1.49
N GLU A 67 12.43 -8.88 2.36
CA GLU A 67 11.93 -10.23 2.63
C GLU A 67 10.64 -10.49 1.86
N ILE A 68 10.67 -11.47 0.95
CA ILE A 68 9.48 -11.96 0.26
C ILE A 68 9.37 -13.46 0.52
N HIS A 69 8.28 -13.88 1.17
CA HIS A 69 8.05 -15.31 1.39
C HIS A 69 7.78 -16.02 0.06
N PRO A 70 8.34 -17.22 -0.19
CA PRO A 70 8.14 -17.95 -1.46
C PRO A 70 6.67 -18.26 -1.79
N GLY A 71 5.81 -18.33 -0.78
CA GLY A 71 4.37 -18.57 -0.96
C GLY A 71 3.57 -17.36 -1.41
N ALA A 72 4.12 -16.15 -1.33
CA ALA A 72 3.42 -14.95 -1.77
C ALA A 72 3.13 -15.01 -3.28
N THR A 73 1.95 -14.52 -3.69
CA THR A 73 1.56 -14.41 -5.10
C THR A 73 1.73 -12.96 -5.55
N ILE A 74 2.50 -12.73 -6.60
CA ILE A 74 2.84 -11.38 -7.08
C ILE A 74 2.48 -11.26 -8.55
N GLY A 75 1.61 -10.28 -8.84
CA GLY A 75 1.23 -9.89 -10.20
C GLY A 75 2.35 -9.19 -10.96
N GLU A 76 2.06 -8.85 -12.21
CA GLU A 76 3.01 -8.16 -13.09
C GLU A 76 3.12 -6.67 -12.73
N GLY A 77 4.30 -6.09 -12.94
CA GLY A 77 4.52 -4.66 -12.75
C GLY A 77 4.66 -4.22 -11.29
N LEU A 78 4.95 -5.14 -10.35
CA LEU A 78 5.34 -4.73 -9.01
C LEU A 78 6.61 -3.88 -9.08
N PHE A 79 6.56 -2.69 -8.49
CA PHE A 79 7.70 -1.81 -8.28
C PHE A 79 8.01 -1.69 -6.79
N ILE A 80 9.25 -1.95 -6.43
CA ILE A 80 9.75 -1.79 -5.06
C ILE A 80 10.81 -0.70 -5.11
N ASP A 81 10.45 0.46 -4.56
CA ASP A 81 11.35 1.60 -4.45
C ASP A 81 12.11 1.58 -3.12
N HIS A 82 13.41 1.80 -3.19
CA HIS A 82 14.38 1.66 -2.09
C HIS A 82 14.37 0.25 -1.44
N GLY A 83 13.25 -0.20 -0.95
CA GLY A 83 12.92 -1.56 -0.55
C GLY A 83 13.43 -2.03 0.81
N THR A 84 14.45 -1.41 1.41
CA THR A 84 15.01 -1.86 2.69
C THR A 84 13.95 -1.99 3.78
N GLY A 85 13.89 -3.17 4.42
CA GLY A 85 12.95 -3.45 5.50
C GLY A 85 11.53 -3.80 5.04
N ILE A 86 11.30 -4.02 3.74
CA ILE A 86 10.04 -4.59 3.26
C ILE A 86 9.91 -6.04 3.73
N VAL A 87 8.70 -6.41 4.17
CA VAL A 87 8.33 -7.78 4.51
C VAL A 87 7.02 -8.14 3.84
N ILE A 88 7.05 -9.15 2.97
CA ILE A 88 5.87 -9.71 2.29
C ILE A 88 5.65 -11.14 2.78
N GLY A 89 4.55 -11.35 3.52
CA GLY A 89 4.24 -12.63 4.18
C GLY A 89 3.74 -13.72 3.22
N GLU A 90 3.69 -14.95 3.74
CA GLU A 90 3.45 -16.19 2.98
C GLU A 90 2.20 -16.18 2.11
N THR A 91 1.06 -15.72 2.64
CA THR A 91 -0.23 -15.74 1.96
C THR A 91 -0.64 -14.37 1.44
N ALA A 92 0.33 -13.44 1.28
CA ALA A 92 0.08 -12.17 0.65
C ALA A 92 -0.18 -12.37 -0.85
N GLU A 93 -1.15 -11.63 -1.36
CA GLU A 93 -1.48 -11.56 -2.77
C GLU A 93 -1.33 -10.12 -3.23
N ILE A 94 -0.59 -9.89 -4.31
CA ILE A 94 -0.31 -8.57 -4.85
C ILE A 94 -0.76 -8.55 -6.30
N GLY A 95 -1.66 -7.64 -6.62
CA GLY A 95 -2.19 -7.42 -7.96
C GLY A 95 -1.16 -6.84 -8.93
N ARG A 96 -1.63 -6.32 -10.05
CA ARG A 96 -0.79 -5.72 -11.09
C ARG A 96 -0.44 -4.27 -10.75
N ASN A 97 0.74 -3.83 -11.21
CA ASN A 97 1.18 -2.43 -11.14
C ASN A 97 1.22 -1.83 -9.73
N VAL A 98 1.46 -2.64 -8.71
CA VAL A 98 1.58 -2.19 -7.32
C VAL A 98 2.92 -1.52 -7.08
N THR A 99 2.95 -0.47 -6.26
CA THR A 99 4.17 0.20 -5.79
C THR A 99 4.30 0.04 -4.28
N LEU A 100 5.47 -0.42 -3.83
CA LEU A 100 5.81 -0.54 -2.41
C LEU A 100 7.09 0.24 -2.12
N TYR A 101 7.05 1.06 -1.07
CA TYR A 101 8.22 1.78 -0.59
C TYR A 101 8.90 1.07 0.58
N GLN A 102 10.10 1.51 0.95
CA GLN A 102 10.88 0.95 2.05
C GLN A 102 10.09 0.81 3.35
N GLY A 103 10.40 -0.22 4.12
CA GLY A 103 9.80 -0.48 5.42
C GLY A 103 8.34 -0.94 5.42
N VAL A 104 7.72 -1.14 4.26
CA VAL A 104 6.35 -1.68 4.15
C VAL A 104 6.29 -3.09 4.70
N THR A 105 5.21 -3.42 5.43
CA THR A 105 4.93 -4.78 5.88
C THR A 105 3.55 -5.22 5.41
N LEU A 106 3.50 -6.29 4.63
CA LEU A 106 2.28 -7.05 4.34
C LEU A 106 2.25 -8.26 5.28
N GLY A 107 1.72 -8.03 6.49
CA GLY A 107 1.82 -8.95 7.61
C GLY A 107 0.53 -9.70 7.91
N GLY A 108 0.68 -10.85 8.59
CA GLY A 108 -0.45 -11.61 9.13
C GLY A 108 -0.79 -11.19 10.55
N THR A 109 -2.02 -11.49 10.97
CA THR A 109 -2.47 -11.39 12.36
C THR A 109 -2.87 -12.79 12.84
N GLY A 110 -2.52 -13.10 14.11
CA GLY A 110 -2.87 -14.39 14.73
C GLY A 110 -1.95 -15.56 14.35
N LYS A 111 -2.34 -16.76 14.80
CA LYS A 111 -1.59 -18.02 14.66
C LYS A 111 -2.23 -18.99 13.67
N GLU A 112 -3.21 -18.57 12.91
CA GLU A 112 -3.96 -19.41 12.00
C GLU A 112 -3.11 -19.85 10.81
N LYS A 113 -3.27 -21.11 10.43
CA LYS A 113 -2.72 -21.63 9.17
C LYS A 113 -3.70 -21.28 8.05
N GLY A 114 -3.20 -20.76 6.94
CA GLY A 114 -4.04 -20.35 5.80
C GLY A 114 -3.91 -18.87 5.49
N LYS A 115 -4.93 -18.28 4.86
CA LYS A 115 -4.95 -16.86 4.47
C LYS A 115 -4.94 -15.97 5.71
N ARG A 116 -3.81 -15.30 5.95
CA ARG A 116 -3.58 -14.41 7.09
C ARG A 116 -2.89 -13.09 6.73
N HIS A 117 -2.44 -12.96 5.50
CA HIS A 117 -1.81 -11.77 4.95
C HIS A 117 -2.75 -11.06 3.98
N PRO A 118 -2.56 -9.76 3.74
CA PRO A 118 -3.46 -8.98 2.91
C PRO A 118 -3.41 -9.38 1.43
N THR A 119 -4.50 -9.02 0.74
CA THR A 119 -4.58 -8.98 -0.72
C THR A 119 -4.56 -7.52 -1.15
N LEU A 120 -3.61 -7.14 -1.98
CA LEU A 120 -3.58 -5.84 -2.65
C LEU A 120 -4.16 -5.99 -4.05
N GLY A 121 -5.10 -5.13 -4.41
CA GLY A 121 -5.62 -5.02 -5.77
C GLY A 121 -4.59 -4.45 -6.75
N ASN A 122 -5.08 -4.03 -7.92
CA ASN A 122 -4.25 -3.44 -8.96
C ASN A 122 -3.97 -1.95 -8.68
N ASN A 123 -2.86 -1.43 -9.18
CA ASN A 123 -2.48 -0.02 -9.10
C ASN A 123 -2.47 0.54 -7.65
N VAL A 124 -2.24 -0.30 -6.66
CA VAL A 124 -2.16 0.10 -5.24
C VAL A 124 -0.78 0.69 -4.95
N VAL A 125 -0.76 1.78 -4.21
CA VAL A 125 0.47 2.40 -3.70
C VAL A 125 0.51 2.26 -2.19
N VAL A 126 1.60 1.70 -1.66
CA VAL A 126 1.85 1.57 -0.22
C VAL A 126 3.11 2.34 0.13
N ALA A 127 2.94 3.50 0.75
CA ALA A 127 4.03 4.43 1.04
C ALA A 127 4.93 3.95 2.19
N SER A 128 6.04 4.67 2.36
CA SER A 128 7.14 4.33 3.25
C SER A 128 6.71 3.97 4.67
N GLY A 129 7.18 2.83 5.17
CA GLY A 129 6.95 2.40 6.54
C GLY A 129 5.54 1.94 6.88
N ALA A 130 4.60 1.97 5.94
CA ALA A 130 3.22 1.54 6.19
C ALA A 130 3.13 0.04 6.52
N LYS A 131 2.18 -0.32 7.39
CA LYS A 131 1.92 -1.69 7.81
C LYS A 131 0.49 -2.07 7.45
N VAL A 132 0.32 -3.10 6.63
CA VAL A 132 -0.99 -3.68 6.28
C VAL A 132 -1.06 -5.06 6.91
N LEU A 133 -1.89 -5.21 7.95
CA LEU A 133 -1.86 -6.37 8.85
C LEU A 133 -3.23 -7.06 8.91
N GLY A 134 -3.32 -8.25 8.36
CA GLY A 134 -4.54 -9.08 8.37
C GLY A 134 -4.90 -9.63 7.00
N SER A 135 -5.89 -10.53 6.95
CA SER A 135 -6.34 -11.25 5.74
C SER A 135 -7.43 -10.53 4.97
N PHE A 136 -7.39 -9.20 4.90
CA PHE A 136 -8.37 -8.40 4.17
C PHE A 136 -7.82 -7.90 2.83
N THR A 137 -8.71 -7.29 2.05
CA THR A 137 -8.38 -6.71 0.75
C THR A 137 -8.20 -5.20 0.83
N VAL A 138 -7.16 -4.71 0.16
CA VAL A 138 -6.97 -3.31 -0.23
C VAL A 138 -7.37 -3.23 -1.70
N GLY A 139 -8.43 -2.49 -2.00
CA GLY A 139 -9.03 -2.40 -3.33
C GLY A 139 -8.14 -1.70 -4.34
N ASP A 140 -8.50 -1.81 -5.62
CA ASP A 140 -7.77 -1.24 -6.74
C ASP A 140 -7.60 0.28 -6.59
N HIS A 141 -6.47 0.81 -7.07
CA HIS A 141 -6.15 2.24 -7.01
C HIS A 141 -6.14 2.85 -5.59
N ALA A 142 -6.11 2.02 -4.55
CA ALA A 142 -6.00 2.53 -3.18
C ALA A 142 -4.58 3.02 -2.88
N LYS A 143 -4.49 4.05 -2.05
CA LYS A 143 -3.23 4.61 -1.55
C LYS A 143 -3.15 4.48 -0.04
N ILE A 144 -2.05 3.93 0.45
CA ILE A 144 -1.75 3.84 1.89
C ILE A 144 -0.63 4.82 2.20
N GLY A 145 -0.94 5.83 3.00
CA GLY A 145 0.00 6.88 3.38
C GLY A 145 1.17 6.38 4.21
N ALA A 146 2.26 7.14 4.21
CA ALA A 146 3.48 6.79 4.92
C ALA A 146 3.24 6.59 6.43
N GLY A 147 3.88 5.56 7.01
CA GLY A 147 3.76 5.23 8.43
C GLY A 147 2.39 4.72 8.87
N SER A 148 1.41 4.59 7.99
CA SER A 148 0.05 4.16 8.36
C SER A 148 -0.01 2.70 8.80
N VAL A 149 -0.92 2.39 9.74
CA VAL A 149 -1.19 1.01 10.19
C VAL A 149 -2.62 0.63 9.82
N VAL A 150 -2.75 -0.17 8.77
CA VAL A 150 -4.04 -0.61 8.21
C VAL A 150 -4.42 -1.97 8.78
N LEU A 151 -5.58 -2.02 9.43
CA LEU A 151 -6.09 -3.20 10.14
C LEU A 151 -7.47 -3.66 9.62
N ARG A 152 -8.00 -2.99 8.59
CA ARG A 152 -9.35 -3.22 8.05
C ARG A 152 -9.35 -3.13 6.53
N PRO A 153 -10.35 -3.71 5.86
CA PRO A 153 -10.49 -3.59 4.41
C PRO A 153 -10.49 -2.14 3.94
N VAL A 154 -9.83 -1.90 2.81
CA VAL A 154 -9.75 -0.58 2.17
C VAL A 154 -10.49 -0.66 0.84
N PRO A 155 -11.50 0.20 0.60
CA PRO A 155 -12.19 0.26 -0.68
C PRO A 155 -11.27 0.68 -1.82
N ALA A 156 -11.68 0.37 -3.05
CA ALA A 156 -11.00 0.88 -4.24
C ALA A 156 -11.03 2.42 -4.28
N HIS A 157 -9.99 3.03 -4.85
CA HIS A 157 -9.82 4.48 -4.97
C HIS A 157 -9.84 5.25 -3.63
N ALA A 158 -9.55 4.57 -2.52
CA ALA A 158 -9.48 5.19 -1.21
C ALA A 158 -8.03 5.53 -0.84
N THR A 159 -7.86 6.65 -0.14
CA THR A 159 -6.60 6.99 0.53
C THR A 159 -6.75 6.81 2.02
N VAL A 160 -5.82 6.05 2.63
CA VAL A 160 -5.80 5.75 4.06
C VAL A 160 -4.55 6.31 4.69
N VAL A 161 -4.70 7.00 5.83
CA VAL A 161 -3.56 7.53 6.60
C VAL A 161 -3.77 7.33 8.12
N GLY A 162 -2.68 7.36 8.88
CA GLY A 162 -2.67 7.38 10.35
C GLY A 162 -2.55 6.01 11.02
N ILE A 163 -2.53 6.04 12.36
CA ILE A 163 -2.42 4.89 13.27
C ILE A 163 -3.52 4.97 14.33
N PRO A 164 -4.59 4.15 14.25
CA PRO A 164 -4.94 3.24 13.17
C PRO A 164 -5.35 3.96 11.88
N GLY A 165 -5.11 3.33 10.73
CA GLY A 165 -5.41 3.89 9.42
C GLY A 165 -6.89 4.24 9.23
N ARG A 166 -7.15 5.47 8.77
CA ARG A 166 -8.49 6.00 8.46
C ARG A 166 -8.57 6.44 7.01
N ILE A 167 -9.71 6.23 6.38
CA ILE A 167 -9.96 6.72 5.03
C ILE A 167 -10.15 8.24 5.08
N VAL A 168 -9.31 8.97 4.36
CA VAL A 168 -9.32 10.45 4.30
C VAL A 168 -9.70 10.98 2.92
N VAL A 169 -9.55 10.15 1.87
CA VAL A 169 -10.01 10.45 0.51
C VAL A 169 -10.76 9.23 -0.02
N MET A 170 -11.81 9.43 -0.78
CA MET A 170 -12.54 8.41 -1.52
C MET A 170 -12.89 8.96 -2.90
N LYS A 171 -12.48 8.26 -3.97
CA LYS A 171 -12.71 8.69 -5.37
C LYS A 171 -12.36 10.18 -5.61
N GLY A 172 -11.20 10.62 -5.12
CA GLY A 172 -10.72 12.00 -5.27
C GLY A 172 -11.39 13.04 -4.35
N GLN A 173 -12.40 12.65 -3.57
CA GLN A 173 -13.09 13.56 -2.64
C GLN A 173 -12.60 13.34 -1.21
N ARG A 174 -12.30 14.42 -0.49
CA ARG A 174 -11.95 14.35 0.94
C ARG A 174 -13.13 13.88 1.76
N VAL A 175 -12.89 12.95 2.67
CA VAL A 175 -13.87 12.39 3.60
C VAL A 175 -13.53 12.90 5.00
N ARG A 176 -14.39 13.76 5.55
CA ARG A 176 -14.21 14.37 6.87
C ARG A 176 -15.10 13.75 7.95
N THR A 177 -16.22 13.15 7.54
CA THR A 177 -17.18 12.59 8.47
C THR A 177 -17.51 11.14 8.13
N GLU A 178 -17.97 10.37 9.14
CA GLU A 178 -18.42 8.99 8.93
C GLU A 178 -19.63 8.91 7.98
N ALA A 179 -20.50 9.93 7.99
CA ALA A 179 -21.63 10.03 7.08
C ALA A 179 -21.18 10.20 5.61
N GLU A 180 -20.13 10.99 5.37
CA GLU A 180 -19.53 11.14 4.04
C GLU A 180 -18.88 9.83 3.59
N LEU A 181 -18.20 9.12 4.50
CA LEU A 181 -17.61 7.82 4.21
C LEU A 181 -18.68 6.78 3.82
N LEU A 182 -19.79 6.73 4.53
CA LEU A 182 -20.91 5.83 4.23
C LEU A 182 -21.51 6.14 2.85
N ARG A 183 -21.72 7.42 2.51
CA ARG A 183 -22.22 7.86 1.19
C ARG A 183 -21.24 7.48 0.09
N ALA A 184 -19.95 7.72 0.27
CA ALA A 184 -18.92 7.37 -0.70
C ALA A 184 -18.84 5.85 -0.93
N ARG A 185 -19.00 5.03 0.12
CA ARG A 185 -19.07 3.57 0.01
C ARG A 185 -20.30 3.09 -0.75
N ALA A 186 -21.48 3.64 -0.46
CA ALA A 186 -22.73 3.30 -1.17
C ALA A 186 -22.60 3.59 -2.68
N TYR A 187 -22.02 4.75 -3.03
CA TYR A 187 -21.79 5.13 -4.43
C TYR A 187 -20.79 4.20 -5.16
N SER A 188 -19.84 3.59 -4.44
CA SER A 188 -18.88 2.66 -5.05
C SER A 188 -19.47 1.29 -5.40
N MET A 189 -20.63 0.93 -4.87
CA MET A 189 -21.31 -0.34 -5.20
C MET A 189 -22.16 -0.28 -6.47
N ASP A 190 -22.49 0.93 -6.96
CA ASP A 190 -23.44 1.13 -8.07
C ASP A 190 -22.78 1.47 -9.43
N CYS A 191 -21.47 1.60 -9.50
CA CYS A 191 -20.77 1.97 -10.74
C CYS A 191 -19.98 0.81 -11.32
N GLU A 192 -20.46 0.27 -12.45
CA GLU A 192 -19.63 -0.51 -13.37
C GLU A 192 -18.59 0.42 -14.04
N GLU A 193 -17.34 -0.01 -14.07
CA GLU A 193 -16.22 0.75 -14.65
C GLU A 193 -16.47 1.01 -16.16
N SER A 194 -16.42 2.27 -16.56
CA SER A 194 -16.51 2.65 -17.97
C SER A 194 -15.16 2.45 -18.69
N ALA A 195 -15.20 2.27 -20.01
CA ALA A 195 -14.01 2.04 -20.85
C ALA A 195 -12.99 3.20 -20.82
N GLU A 196 -13.38 4.40 -20.39
CA GLU A 196 -12.51 5.57 -20.23
C GLU A 196 -11.65 5.47 -18.94
N GLU A 197 -12.13 4.78 -17.88
CA GLU A 197 -11.34 4.49 -16.69
C GLU A 197 -10.20 3.50 -17.00
N ILE A 198 -10.41 2.58 -17.95
CA ILE A 198 -9.37 1.60 -18.37
C ILE A 198 -8.18 2.31 -19.05
N ALA A 199 -8.40 3.43 -19.72
CA ALA A 199 -7.32 4.21 -20.36
C ALA A 199 -6.45 4.96 -19.33
N SER A 200 -6.99 5.31 -18.16
CA SER A 200 -6.25 5.90 -17.05
C SER A 200 -5.50 4.86 -16.20
N GLU A 201 -5.75 3.57 -16.42
CA GLU A 201 -5.09 2.47 -15.68
C GLU A 201 -3.56 2.41 -15.86
N LEU A 202 -3.00 3.12 -16.82
CA LEU A 202 -1.56 3.16 -17.06
C LEU A 202 -0.84 4.23 -16.24
N ASP A 203 -1.57 5.18 -15.66
CA ASP A 203 -0.99 6.26 -14.87
C ASP A 203 -1.10 5.93 -13.37
N VAL A 204 -0.03 5.38 -12.79
CA VAL A 204 0.05 5.16 -11.35
C VAL A 204 0.31 6.50 -10.69
N ASP A 205 -0.73 7.07 -10.08
CA ASP A 205 -0.60 8.29 -9.29
C ASP A 205 0.28 8.05 -8.05
N LEU A 206 1.51 8.55 -8.11
CA LEU A 206 2.51 8.43 -7.05
C LEU A 206 2.45 9.59 -6.04
N ASP A 207 1.57 10.58 -6.23
CA ASP A 207 1.44 11.72 -5.33
C ASP A 207 0.93 11.27 -3.95
N HIS A 208 1.84 11.22 -2.99
CA HIS A 208 1.59 10.87 -1.60
C HIS A 208 2.11 11.90 -0.60
N ASP A 209 2.65 13.01 -1.08
CA ASP A 209 3.19 14.13 -0.29
C ASP A 209 2.11 15.13 0.16
N MET A 210 0.95 15.15 -0.51
CA MET A 210 -0.20 16.01 -0.20
C MET A 210 -1.31 15.30 0.60
N LEU A 211 -0.96 14.29 1.39
CA LEU A 211 -1.96 13.54 2.16
C LEU A 211 -2.52 14.39 3.32
N PRO A 212 -3.84 14.39 3.54
CA PRO A 212 -4.44 15.07 4.69
C PRO A 212 -3.96 14.43 6.00
N ASP A 213 -3.61 15.26 6.98
CA ASP A 213 -3.32 14.81 8.33
C ASP A 213 -4.63 14.79 9.17
N PRO A 214 -5.20 13.61 9.45
CA PRO A 214 -6.46 13.51 10.18
C PRO A 214 -6.33 13.88 11.67
N GLU A 215 -5.13 13.81 12.24
CA GLU A 215 -4.90 14.18 13.63
C GLU A 215 -4.81 15.70 13.77
N ALA A 216 -4.11 16.38 12.88
CA ALA A 216 -4.04 17.83 12.87
C ALA A 216 -5.41 18.48 12.67
N GLU A 217 -6.25 17.95 11.75
CA GLU A 217 -7.63 18.42 11.54
C GLU A 217 -8.48 18.21 12.80
N THR A 218 -8.35 17.06 13.47
CA THR A 218 -9.11 16.75 14.70
C THR A 218 -8.69 17.65 15.85
N ILE A 219 -7.39 17.93 16.01
CA ILE A 219 -6.84 18.82 17.02
C ILE A 219 -7.36 20.25 16.81
N GLU A 220 -7.40 20.72 15.57
CA GLU A 220 -7.91 22.05 15.26
C GLU A 220 -9.40 22.19 15.54
N GLN A 221 -10.21 21.17 15.22
CA GLN A 221 -11.63 21.13 15.58
C GLN A 221 -11.83 21.18 17.11
N MET A 222 -11.07 20.37 17.87
CA MET A 222 -11.11 20.40 19.34
C MET A 222 -10.71 21.76 19.91
N ARG A 223 -9.71 22.42 19.33
CA ARG A 223 -9.31 23.78 19.73
C ARG A 223 -10.43 24.79 19.53
N GLN A 224 -11.13 24.72 18.40
CA GLN A 224 -12.27 25.59 18.10
C GLN A 224 -13.43 25.35 19.06
N GLU A 225 -13.76 24.09 19.37
CA GLU A 225 -14.80 23.75 20.34
C GLU A 225 -14.45 24.24 21.76
N ILE A 226 -13.20 24.03 22.19
CA ILE A 226 -12.72 24.53 23.49
C ILE A 226 -12.81 26.05 23.55
N ALA A 227 -12.45 26.77 22.50
CA ALA A 227 -12.55 28.22 22.44
C ALA A 227 -14.01 28.69 22.53
N ALA A 228 -14.94 28.02 21.83
CA ALA A 228 -16.36 28.33 21.88
C ALA A 228 -16.98 28.04 23.28
N LEU A 229 -16.58 26.92 23.89
CA LEU A 229 -17.02 26.61 25.26
C LEU A 229 -16.52 27.61 26.31
N LYS A 230 -15.26 28.03 26.21
CA LYS A 230 -14.70 29.09 27.08
C LYS A 230 -15.44 30.41 26.93
N ALA A 231 -15.70 30.85 25.69
CA ALA A 231 -16.47 32.07 25.45
C ALA A 231 -17.91 32.02 26.04
N ARG A 232 -18.54 30.83 25.98
CA ARG A 232 -19.88 30.64 26.63
C ARG A 232 -19.79 30.68 28.16
N LEU A 233 -18.73 30.12 28.72
CA LEU A 233 -18.50 30.15 30.17
C LEU A 233 -18.31 31.60 30.67
N ASP A 234 -17.47 32.38 29.98
CA ASP A 234 -17.19 33.78 30.29
C ASP A 234 -18.44 34.68 30.25
N VAL A 235 -19.41 34.33 29.37
CA VAL A 235 -20.70 35.02 29.30
C VAL A 235 -21.60 34.67 30.49
N LEU A 236 -21.60 33.41 30.93
CA LEU A 236 -22.39 32.94 32.06
C LEU A 236 -21.86 33.53 33.39
N GLU A 237 -20.54 33.54 33.58
CA GLU A 237 -19.91 34.13 34.80
C GLU A 237 -20.10 35.65 34.94
N LYS A 238 -20.38 36.35 33.84
CA LYS A 238 -20.68 37.78 33.87
C LYS A 238 -22.12 38.12 34.19
N HIS A 239 -22.98 37.11 34.23
CA HIS A 239 -24.41 37.26 34.54
C HIS A 239 -24.80 36.74 35.93
N GLU A 240 -23.81 36.26 36.72
CA GLU A 240 -23.89 36.08 38.17
C GLU A 240 -23.27 37.28 38.91
#